data_8c49f6e805136a07670a8d4ec4e4c48b
#
_entry.id   8c49f6e805136a07670a8d4ec4e4c48b
#
_cell.length_a   1.000
_cell.length_b   1.000
_cell.length_c   1.000
_cell.angle_alpha   90.00
_cell.angle_beta   90.00
_cell.angle_gamma   90.00
#
_symmetry.space_group_name_H-M   'P 1'
#
loop_
_entity.id
_entity.type
_entity.pdbx_description
1 polymer ?
#
loop_
_entity_poly.entity_id
_entity_poly.type
_entity_poly.pdbx_seq_one_letter_code
_entity_poly.pdbx_strand_id
1 'polypeptide(L)'
;MDFAVHEDGAPAWVELTTPDAETSTRFYGELFGWSFDGAFGGQPQSQLAVDRGRPAAVVTTVPGAQRGGWTMYVNVADADKALEKAVAAGGSVPTELHTMGSAGRSAVLTDHAGTRFGIWEADGHHGSRVVGEPGAFHGGELITDDVEASAAFYAQVFSWNLGKPYGPLGRRDWRLGGRTVSVLLPRPPATSAEIPSYWDVYFTVGDAERAAEAAVRLGATVLMPSTEIEHGTIAVLGDPTGAVFTVVAASH
;
A
#
# COMPACT_ATOMS: atom_id res chain seq x y z
N MET A 1 -5.67 6.63 10.71
CA MET A 1 -6.75 5.84 10.07
C MET A 1 -7.17 4.73 11.00
N ASP A 2 -8.46 4.47 11.14
CA ASP A 2 -8.99 3.48 12.08
C ASP A 2 -9.46 2.26 11.28
N PHE A 3 -8.54 1.33 11.02
CA PHE A 3 -8.89 0.12 10.26
C PHE A 3 -9.45 -0.96 11.18
N ALA A 4 -10.66 -1.42 10.91
CA ALA A 4 -11.02 -2.78 11.27
C ALA A 4 -10.35 -3.71 10.24
N VAL A 5 -9.19 -4.21 10.56
CA VAL A 5 -8.24 -4.93 9.68
C VAL A 5 -8.83 -6.15 8.95
N HIS A 6 -10.10 -6.47 9.14
CA HIS A 6 -10.77 -7.67 8.59
C HIS A 6 -12.11 -7.39 7.95
N GLU A 7 -12.46 -6.11 7.74
CA GLU A 7 -13.72 -5.74 7.12
C GLU A 7 -13.63 -5.87 5.60
N ASP A 8 -14.68 -6.39 4.97
CA ASP A 8 -14.82 -6.42 3.52
C ASP A 8 -14.72 -5.00 2.94
N GLY A 9 -13.83 -4.81 1.98
CA GLY A 9 -13.51 -3.51 1.40
C GLY A 9 -12.49 -2.67 2.18
N ALA A 10 -11.95 -3.12 3.31
CA ALA A 10 -10.89 -2.37 4.00
C ALA A 10 -9.49 -2.73 3.47
N PRO A 11 -8.53 -1.77 3.41
CA PRO A 11 -7.13 -2.09 3.19
C PRO A 11 -6.64 -3.09 4.25
N ALA A 12 -6.01 -4.17 3.84
CA ALA A 12 -5.65 -5.27 4.71
C ALA A 12 -4.15 -5.33 5.00
N TRP A 13 -3.33 -5.17 3.98
CA TRP A 13 -1.88 -5.31 4.07
C TRP A 13 -1.18 -4.82 2.81
N VAL A 14 0.14 -4.93 2.78
CA VAL A 14 0.97 -4.50 1.66
C VAL A 14 1.99 -5.57 1.29
N GLU A 15 2.32 -5.63 0.01
CA GLU A 15 3.35 -6.50 -0.53
C GLU A 15 4.38 -5.66 -1.30
N LEU A 16 5.65 -5.89 -1.00
CA LEU A 16 6.77 -5.44 -1.81
C LEU A 16 7.14 -6.52 -2.82
N THR A 17 7.00 -6.23 -4.10
CA THR A 17 7.71 -7.00 -5.13
C THR A 17 9.08 -6.39 -5.35
N THR A 18 10.14 -7.20 -5.38
CA THR A 18 11.52 -6.71 -5.47
C THR A 18 12.38 -7.61 -6.38
N PRO A 19 13.34 -7.05 -7.14
CA PRO A 19 14.35 -7.85 -7.85
C PRO A 19 15.36 -8.49 -6.89
N ASP A 20 15.54 -7.93 -5.68
CA ASP A 20 16.57 -8.31 -4.71
C ASP A 20 15.99 -8.32 -3.28
N ALA A 21 15.55 -9.51 -2.85
CA ALA A 21 14.98 -9.68 -1.51
C ALA A 21 16.01 -9.46 -0.40
N GLU A 22 17.29 -9.80 -0.60
CA GLU A 22 18.33 -9.62 0.42
C GLU A 22 18.53 -8.13 0.73
N THR A 23 18.66 -7.30 -0.31
CA THR A 23 18.75 -5.85 -0.16
C THR A 23 17.50 -5.27 0.49
N SER A 24 16.30 -5.70 0.06
CA SER A 24 15.03 -5.19 0.59
C SER A 24 14.81 -5.59 2.05
N THR A 25 15.03 -6.86 2.41
CA THR A 25 14.83 -7.34 3.79
C THR A 25 15.81 -6.70 4.77
N ARG A 26 17.08 -6.50 4.36
CA ARG A 26 18.04 -5.75 5.16
C ARG A 26 17.58 -4.31 5.35
N PHE A 27 17.18 -3.62 4.29
CA PHE A 27 16.75 -2.22 4.33
C PHE A 27 15.56 -2.02 5.27
N TYR A 28 14.47 -2.75 5.07
CA TYR A 28 13.26 -2.61 5.90
C TYR A 28 13.44 -3.19 7.30
N GLY A 29 14.28 -4.21 7.46
CA GLY A 29 14.68 -4.73 8.77
C GLY A 29 15.40 -3.69 9.62
N GLU A 30 16.35 -2.95 9.04
CA GLU A 30 17.07 -1.89 9.74
C GLU A 30 16.22 -0.61 9.91
N LEU A 31 15.38 -0.26 8.93
CA LEU A 31 14.56 0.95 8.99
C LEU A 31 13.38 0.82 9.96
N PHE A 32 12.64 -0.30 9.90
CA PHE A 32 11.39 -0.51 10.67
C PHE A 32 11.52 -1.52 11.82
N GLY A 33 12.65 -2.19 11.93
CA GLY A 33 12.85 -3.25 12.93
C GLY A 33 12.17 -4.57 12.59
N TRP A 34 11.83 -4.79 11.30
CA TRP A 34 11.18 -6.04 10.88
C TRP A 34 12.16 -7.21 10.89
N SER A 35 11.66 -8.37 11.28
CA SER A 35 12.27 -9.66 10.97
C SER A 35 11.51 -10.35 9.84
N PHE A 36 12.11 -11.34 9.19
CA PHE A 36 11.52 -12.00 8.04
C PHE A 36 11.45 -13.50 8.28
N ASP A 37 10.23 -14.02 8.24
CA ASP A 37 9.97 -15.45 8.30
C ASP A 37 9.96 -16.05 6.89
N GLY A 38 10.29 -17.35 6.79
CA GLY A 38 10.39 -18.07 5.51
C GLY A 38 9.07 -18.10 4.73
N ALA A 39 9.06 -18.91 3.67
CA ALA A 39 8.03 -19.04 2.63
C ALA A 39 6.58 -18.69 3.03
N PHE A 40 6.12 -17.48 2.69
CA PHE A 40 4.74 -17.07 2.93
C PHE A 40 3.78 -17.77 1.97
N GLY A 41 2.68 -18.32 2.49
CA GLY A 41 1.68 -19.01 1.69
C GLY A 41 2.23 -20.24 0.94
N GLY A 42 3.34 -20.83 1.40
CA GLY A 42 4.02 -21.92 0.73
C GLY A 42 4.83 -21.51 -0.50
N GLN A 43 4.99 -20.21 -0.74
CA GLN A 43 5.74 -19.65 -1.87
C GLN A 43 7.19 -19.33 -1.46
N PRO A 44 8.20 -20.06 -1.96
CA PRO A 44 9.60 -19.87 -1.54
C PRO A 44 10.16 -18.47 -1.83
N GLN A 45 9.62 -17.79 -2.84
CA GLN A 45 10.02 -16.43 -3.23
C GLN A 45 9.40 -15.33 -2.36
N SER A 46 8.44 -15.66 -1.47
CA SER A 46 7.70 -14.70 -0.65
C SER A 46 8.03 -14.90 0.82
N GLN A 47 8.41 -13.84 1.52
CA GLN A 47 8.77 -13.83 2.93
C GLN A 47 7.80 -12.95 3.70
N LEU A 48 7.35 -13.43 4.87
CA LEU A 48 6.51 -12.63 5.76
C LEU A 48 7.40 -11.68 6.59
N ALA A 49 7.19 -10.39 6.45
CA ALA A 49 7.75 -9.38 7.34
C ALA A 49 6.97 -9.36 8.66
N VAL A 50 7.68 -9.42 9.76
CA VAL A 50 7.11 -9.54 11.10
C VAL A 50 7.70 -8.45 11.99
N ASP A 51 6.85 -7.65 12.64
CA ASP A 51 7.22 -6.70 13.68
C ASP A 51 6.78 -7.23 15.04
N ARG A 52 7.75 -7.51 15.91
CA ARG A 52 7.49 -8.00 17.28
C ARG A 52 6.52 -9.20 17.32
N GLY A 53 6.71 -10.16 16.40
CA GLY A 53 5.87 -11.37 16.30
C GLY A 53 4.51 -11.15 15.62
N ARG A 54 4.25 -9.97 15.03
CA ARG A 54 2.98 -9.66 14.33
C ARG A 54 3.24 -9.43 12.83
N PRO A 55 2.43 -10.00 11.93
CA PRO A 55 2.51 -9.73 10.50
C PRO A 55 2.46 -8.22 10.18
N ALA A 56 3.40 -7.74 9.38
CA ALA A 56 3.50 -6.34 8.95
C ALA A 56 3.31 -6.18 7.42
N ALA A 57 4.02 -6.99 6.63
CA ALA A 57 4.01 -6.94 5.17
C ALA A 57 4.45 -8.29 4.58
N VAL A 58 4.43 -8.41 3.25
CA VAL A 58 5.12 -9.51 2.54
C VAL A 58 6.14 -8.92 1.59
N VAL A 59 7.28 -9.60 1.44
CA VAL A 59 8.32 -9.29 0.46
C VAL A 59 8.45 -10.47 -0.51
N THR A 60 8.18 -10.22 -1.79
CA THR A 60 8.21 -11.24 -2.85
C THR A 60 9.29 -10.92 -3.86
N THR A 61 10.19 -11.87 -4.08
CA THR A 61 11.21 -11.78 -5.13
C THR A 61 10.60 -12.00 -6.50
N VAL A 62 10.81 -11.07 -7.41
CA VAL A 62 10.42 -11.19 -8.82
C VAL A 62 11.66 -11.12 -9.70
N PRO A 63 12.22 -12.27 -10.11
CA PRO A 63 13.41 -12.29 -10.94
C PRO A 63 13.22 -11.53 -12.24
N GLY A 64 14.17 -10.67 -12.59
CA GLY A 64 14.12 -9.85 -13.80
C GLY A 64 13.29 -8.58 -13.70
N ALA A 65 12.64 -8.30 -12.56
CA ALA A 65 12.04 -6.99 -12.32
C ALA A 65 13.10 -5.89 -12.41
N GLN A 66 12.76 -4.76 -13.03
CA GLN A 66 13.71 -3.64 -13.19
C GLN A 66 13.84 -2.81 -11.92
N ARG A 67 12.78 -2.82 -11.09
CA ARG A 67 12.72 -2.10 -9.81
C ARG A 67 11.72 -2.77 -8.87
N GLY A 68 11.83 -2.47 -7.59
CA GLY A 68 10.84 -2.83 -6.58
C GLY A 68 9.56 -2.00 -6.70
N GLY A 69 8.49 -2.47 -6.06
CA GLY A 69 7.22 -1.73 -5.99
C GLY A 69 6.30 -2.26 -4.91
N TRP A 70 5.69 -1.34 -4.16
CA TRP A 70 4.68 -1.65 -3.17
C TRP A 70 3.30 -1.81 -3.82
N THR A 71 2.54 -2.77 -3.38
CA THR A 71 1.13 -2.99 -3.73
C THR A 71 0.31 -3.07 -2.45
N MET A 72 -0.72 -2.22 -2.35
CA MET A 72 -1.71 -2.30 -1.27
C MET A 72 -2.78 -3.32 -1.65
N TYR A 73 -3.15 -4.17 -0.70
CA TYR A 73 -4.22 -5.15 -0.84
C TYR A 73 -5.44 -4.74 -0.03
N VAL A 74 -6.61 -4.85 -0.67
CA VAL A 74 -7.91 -4.62 -0.05
C VAL A 74 -8.54 -5.97 0.28
N ASN A 75 -9.02 -6.12 1.51
CA ASN A 75 -9.71 -7.33 1.95
C ASN A 75 -11.05 -7.48 1.23
N VAL A 76 -11.36 -8.69 0.77
CA VAL A 76 -12.63 -9.02 0.12
C VAL A 76 -13.19 -10.32 0.68
N ALA A 77 -14.50 -10.38 0.87
CA ALA A 77 -15.17 -11.59 1.34
C ALA A 77 -15.25 -12.69 0.26
N ASP A 78 -15.13 -12.31 -1.03
CA ASP A 78 -15.24 -13.20 -2.18
C ASP A 78 -14.42 -12.61 -3.34
N ALA A 79 -13.27 -13.21 -3.59
CA ALA A 79 -12.33 -12.70 -4.58
C ALA A 79 -12.89 -12.80 -6.01
N ASP A 80 -13.63 -13.86 -6.35
CA ASP A 80 -14.22 -14.03 -7.68
C ASP A 80 -15.21 -12.89 -7.98
N LYS A 81 -16.09 -12.56 -7.03
CA LYS A 81 -17.01 -11.43 -7.16
C LYS A 81 -16.32 -10.08 -7.23
N ALA A 82 -15.21 -9.91 -6.48
CA ALA A 82 -14.42 -8.67 -6.55
C ALA A 82 -13.79 -8.50 -7.94
N LEU A 83 -13.27 -9.57 -8.53
CA LEU A 83 -12.76 -9.57 -9.91
C LEU A 83 -13.85 -9.20 -10.93
N GLU A 84 -15.02 -9.81 -10.83
CA GLU A 84 -16.17 -9.50 -11.71
C GLU A 84 -16.56 -8.01 -11.61
N LYS A 85 -16.65 -7.47 -10.39
CA LYS A 85 -16.97 -6.05 -10.17
C LYS A 85 -15.90 -5.12 -10.74
N ALA A 86 -14.61 -5.45 -10.57
CA ALA A 86 -13.52 -4.64 -11.09
C ALA A 86 -13.54 -4.58 -12.62
N VAL A 87 -13.76 -5.71 -13.30
CA VAL A 87 -13.88 -5.76 -14.75
C VAL A 87 -15.12 -4.98 -15.21
N ALA A 88 -16.27 -5.15 -14.55
CA ALA A 88 -17.49 -4.41 -14.86
C ALA A 88 -17.36 -2.89 -14.63
N ALA A 89 -16.47 -2.46 -13.74
CA ALA A 89 -16.13 -1.06 -13.49
C ALA A 89 -15.07 -0.47 -14.46
N GLY A 90 -14.60 -1.26 -15.44
CA GLY A 90 -13.61 -0.83 -16.43
C GLY A 90 -12.15 -1.09 -16.04
N GLY A 91 -11.92 -1.82 -14.97
CA GLY A 91 -10.59 -2.30 -14.59
C GLY A 91 -10.14 -3.53 -15.37
N SER A 92 -8.93 -4.01 -15.10
CA SER A 92 -8.41 -5.24 -15.67
C SER A 92 -7.76 -6.15 -14.62
N VAL A 93 -7.62 -7.42 -14.98
CA VAL A 93 -7.05 -8.47 -14.12
C VAL A 93 -5.81 -9.03 -14.83
N PRO A 94 -4.64 -8.39 -14.69
CA PRO A 94 -3.42 -8.81 -15.36
C PRO A 94 -2.81 -10.09 -14.78
N THR A 95 -3.22 -10.50 -13.56
CA THR A 95 -2.76 -11.74 -12.94
C THR A 95 -3.94 -12.64 -12.62
N GLU A 96 -3.74 -13.94 -12.72
CA GLU A 96 -4.75 -14.91 -12.25
C GLU A 96 -4.96 -14.81 -10.75
N LEU A 97 -6.09 -15.31 -10.26
CA LEU A 97 -6.34 -15.46 -8.83
C LEU A 97 -5.50 -16.62 -8.29
N HIS A 98 -4.60 -16.31 -7.37
CA HIS A 98 -3.66 -17.26 -6.79
C HIS A 98 -4.08 -17.69 -5.40
N THR A 99 -4.00 -18.99 -5.12
CA THR A 99 -4.12 -19.54 -3.76
C THR A 99 -2.76 -19.53 -3.08
N MET A 100 -2.67 -18.86 -1.94
CA MET A 100 -1.49 -18.73 -1.11
C MET A 100 -1.53 -19.74 0.06
N GLY A 101 -1.54 -21.03 -0.29
CA GLY A 101 -1.68 -22.12 0.69
C GLY A 101 -2.92 -21.95 1.55
N SER A 102 -2.76 -22.09 2.88
CA SER A 102 -3.83 -21.82 3.86
C SER A 102 -3.91 -20.35 4.30
N ALA A 103 -3.13 -19.45 3.70
CA ALA A 103 -3.16 -18.04 4.06
C ALA A 103 -4.39 -17.33 3.47
N GLY A 104 -4.73 -17.63 2.20
CA GLY A 104 -5.85 -17.03 1.51
C GLY A 104 -5.69 -17.05 -0.01
N ARG A 105 -6.47 -16.20 -0.70
CA ARG A 105 -6.40 -16.02 -2.16
C ARG A 105 -6.12 -14.57 -2.50
N SER A 106 -5.33 -14.32 -3.53
CA SER A 106 -4.97 -12.95 -3.96
C SER A 106 -4.93 -12.81 -5.48
N ALA A 107 -5.22 -11.60 -5.93
CA ALA A 107 -4.95 -11.17 -7.30
C ALA A 107 -4.51 -9.72 -7.31
N VAL A 108 -3.69 -9.35 -8.30
CA VAL A 108 -3.38 -7.95 -8.60
C VAL A 108 -4.25 -7.50 -9.76
N LEU A 109 -4.89 -6.35 -9.59
CA LEU A 109 -5.78 -5.72 -10.54
C LEU A 109 -5.23 -4.36 -10.96
N THR A 110 -5.83 -3.80 -12.00
CA THR A 110 -5.71 -2.37 -12.28
C THR A 110 -7.09 -1.73 -12.32
N ASP A 111 -7.17 -0.47 -11.89
CA ASP A 111 -8.37 0.33 -12.08
C ASP A 111 -8.52 0.80 -13.54
N HIS A 112 -9.52 1.64 -13.81
CA HIS A 112 -9.83 2.22 -15.13
C HIS A 112 -8.67 3.03 -15.73
N ALA A 113 -7.77 3.57 -14.89
CA ALA A 113 -6.58 4.34 -15.29
C ALA A 113 -5.31 3.49 -15.38
N GLY A 114 -5.39 2.18 -15.12
CA GLY A 114 -4.25 1.27 -15.07
C GLY A 114 -3.50 1.28 -13.73
N THR A 115 -4.05 1.91 -12.70
CA THR A 115 -3.44 1.95 -11.35
C THR A 115 -3.52 0.59 -10.68
N ARG A 116 -2.38 0.05 -10.27
CA ARG A 116 -2.28 -1.27 -9.64
C ARG A 116 -2.73 -1.26 -8.19
N PHE A 117 -3.49 -2.27 -7.80
CA PHE A 117 -3.84 -2.60 -6.42
C PHE A 117 -4.08 -4.11 -6.31
N GLY A 118 -4.08 -4.64 -5.09
CA GLY A 118 -4.37 -6.05 -4.83
C GLY A 118 -5.73 -6.25 -4.17
N ILE A 119 -6.29 -7.45 -4.33
CA ILE A 119 -7.37 -7.95 -3.48
C ILE A 119 -6.88 -9.15 -2.70
N TRP A 120 -7.40 -9.31 -1.50
CA TRP A 120 -7.06 -10.39 -0.57
C TRP A 120 -8.32 -11.00 0.02
N GLU A 121 -8.56 -12.28 -0.28
CA GLU A 121 -9.57 -13.09 0.41
C GLU A 121 -8.86 -13.91 1.47
N ALA A 122 -9.07 -13.54 2.73
CA ALA A 122 -8.38 -14.15 3.86
C ALA A 122 -8.92 -15.54 4.18
N ASP A 123 -8.01 -16.48 4.50
CA ASP A 123 -8.33 -17.76 5.15
C ASP A 123 -7.61 -17.81 6.51
N GLY A 124 -6.32 -18.16 6.57
CA GLY A 124 -5.53 -18.17 7.80
C GLY A 124 -4.76 -16.87 8.08
N HIS A 125 -4.49 -16.05 7.07
CA HIS A 125 -3.79 -14.77 7.20
C HIS A 125 -4.72 -13.60 6.93
N HIS A 126 -5.01 -12.83 7.97
CA HIS A 126 -5.99 -11.74 7.89
C HIS A 126 -5.37 -10.35 7.59
N GLY A 127 -4.12 -10.29 7.16
CA GLY A 127 -3.43 -9.04 6.84
C GLY A 127 -2.50 -8.54 7.93
N SER A 128 -2.09 -7.27 7.85
CA SER A 128 -1.20 -6.64 8.83
C SER A 128 -1.88 -6.58 10.20
N ARG A 129 -1.12 -6.92 11.25
CA ARG A 129 -1.56 -6.83 12.65
C ARG A 129 -0.82 -5.76 13.44
N VAL A 130 0.03 -5.00 12.77
CA VAL A 130 0.71 -3.83 13.32
C VAL A 130 -0.06 -2.60 12.87
N VAL A 131 -0.63 -1.84 13.80
CA VAL A 131 -1.49 -0.68 13.50
C VAL A 131 -1.08 0.50 14.38
N GLY A 132 -0.89 1.68 13.79
CA GLY A 132 -0.63 2.92 14.51
C GLY A 132 0.70 3.01 15.25
N GLU A 133 1.59 2.06 15.04
CA GLU A 133 2.92 1.99 15.67
C GLU A 133 4.02 2.22 14.62
N PRO A 134 5.22 2.67 15.00
CA PRO A 134 6.34 2.76 14.07
C PRO A 134 6.61 1.42 13.37
N GLY A 135 6.76 1.46 12.04
CA GLY A 135 6.88 0.29 11.17
C GLY A 135 5.55 -0.31 10.70
N ALA A 136 4.41 0.22 11.17
CA ALA A 136 3.09 -0.22 10.72
C ALA A 136 2.73 0.34 9.35
N PHE A 137 2.05 -0.46 8.52
CA PHE A 137 1.29 0.06 7.38
C PHE A 137 0.25 1.07 7.88
N HIS A 138 0.36 2.31 7.42
CA HIS A 138 -0.53 3.39 7.84
C HIS A 138 -1.77 3.49 6.95
N GLY A 139 -1.65 3.16 5.67
CA GLY A 139 -2.69 3.26 4.65
C GLY A 139 -2.12 3.55 3.28
N GLY A 140 -3.00 3.77 2.30
CA GLY A 140 -2.64 4.18 0.96
C GLY A 140 -3.22 5.54 0.59
N GLU A 141 -2.56 6.25 -0.32
CA GLU A 141 -3.08 7.45 -0.97
C GLU A 141 -3.10 7.22 -2.48
N LEU A 142 -4.27 7.36 -3.10
CA LEU A 142 -4.40 7.31 -4.55
C LEU A 142 -4.10 8.69 -5.14
N ILE A 143 -3.02 8.79 -5.89
CA ILE A 143 -2.72 9.97 -6.70
C ILE A 143 -3.31 9.74 -8.08
N THR A 144 -4.27 10.59 -8.50
CA THR A 144 -5.02 10.38 -9.74
C THR A 144 -5.25 11.67 -10.52
N ASP A 145 -5.34 11.53 -11.85
CA ASP A 145 -5.71 12.62 -12.77
C ASP A 145 -7.23 12.74 -12.90
N ASP A 146 -7.99 11.66 -12.64
CA ASP A 146 -9.44 11.62 -12.77
C ASP A 146 -10.11 11.19 -11.47
N VAL A 147 -10.43 12.19 -10.65
CA VAL A 147 -11.05 12.01 -9.34
C VAL A 147 -12.42 11.33 -9.44
N GLU A 148 -13.23 11.74 -10.41
CA GLU A 148 -14.62 11.27 -10.52
C GLU A 148 -14.69 9.84 -11.06
N ALA A 149 -13.87 9.50 -12.05
CA ALA A 149 -13.79 8.11 -12.54
C ALA A 149 -13.21 7.17 -11.49
N SER A 150 -12.19 7.62 -10.73
CA SER A 150 -11.67 6.87 -9.59
C SER A 150 -12.74 6.67 -8.51
N ALA A 151 -13.52 7.74 -8.20
CA ALA A 151 -14.61 7.64 -7.24
C ALA A 151 -15.66 6.60 -7.65
N ALA A 152 -16.06 6.60 -8.91
CA ALA A 152 -17.01 5.63 -9.45
C ALA A 152 -16.48 4.19 -9.40
N PHE A 153 -15.21 3.99 -9.78
CA PHE A 153 -14.57 2.68 -9.78
C PHE A 153 -14.53 2.06 -8.37
N TYR A 154 -13.91 2.75 -7.41
CA TYR A 154 -13.73 2.21 -6.05
C TYR A 154 -15.06 2.12 -5.27
N ALA A 155 -16.05 2.96 -5.59
CA ALA A 155 -17.41 2.82 -5.06
C ALA A 155 -18.07 1.52 -5.55
N GLN A 156 -17.94 1.18 -6.84
CA GLN A 156 -18.52 -0.02 -7.43
C GLN A 156 -17.84 -1.30 -6.91
N VAL A 157 -16.51 -1.29 -6.76
CA VAL A 157 -15.74 -2.48 -6.38
C VAL A 157 -15.81 -2.73 -4.87
N PHE A 158 -15.58 -1.70 -4.04
CA PHE A 158 -15.41 -1.83 -2.60
C PHE A 158 -16.47 -1.09 -1.76
N SER A 159 -17.47 -0.47 -2.40
CA SER A 159 -18.47 0.37 -1.72
C SER A 159 -17.87 1.58 -1.00
N TRP A 160 -16.72 2.06 -1.45
CA TRP A 160 -16.09 3.25 -0.90
C TRP A 160 -16.84 4.52 -1.31
N ASN A 161 -16.95 5.46 -0.39
CA ASN A 161 -17.53 6.76 -0.64
C ASN A 161 -16.46 7.84 -0.52
N LEU A 162 -16.39 8.74 -1.50
CA LEU A 162 -15.43 9.82 -1.51
C LEU A 162 -15.97 11.01 -0.72
N GLY A 163 -15.20 11.48 0.27
CA GLY A 163 -15.52 12.65 1.08
C GLY A 163 -15.37 13.98 0.33
N LYS A 164 -15.69 15.07 1.03
CA LYS A 164 -15.45 16.42 0.51
C LYS A 164 -13.95 16.72 0.43
N PRO A 165 -13.52 17.58 -0.52
CA PRO A 165 -12.14 18.00 -0.58
C PRO A 165 -11.75 18.83 0.65
N TYR A 166 -10.52 18.69 1.11
CA TYR A 166 -9.91 19.46 2.18
C TYR A 166 -8.44 19.78 1.84
N GLY A 167 -7.89 20.77 2.54
CA GLY A 167 -6.54 21.24 2.34
C GLY A 167 -6.25 21.91 1.00
N PRO A 168 -5.04 22.45 0.84
CA PRO A 168 -4.66 23.22 -0.33
C PRO A 168 -4.56 22.39 -1.61
N LEU A 169 -4.34 21.08 -1.47
CA LEU A 169 -4.23 20.13 -2.59
C LEU A 169 -5.55 19.43 -2.91
N GLY A 170 -6.63 19.70 -2.18
CA GLY A 170 -7.93 19.10 -2.41
C GLY A 170 -8.00 17.61 -2.11
N ARG A 171 -7.25 17.12 -1.11
CA ARG A 171 -7.33 15.75 -0.62
C ARG A 171 -8.76 15.38 -0.26
N ARG A 172 -9.10 14.11 -0.40
CA ARG A 172 -10.41 13.56 -0.03
C ARG A 172 -10.25 12.22 0.66
N ASP A 173 -11.00 12.00 1.73
CA ASP A 173 -11.04 10.70 2.39
C ASP A 173 -11.88 9.69 1.60
N TRP A 174 -11.35 8.51 1.41
CA TRP A 174 -12.14 7.34 1.10
C TRP A 174 -12.78 6.80 2.37
N ARG A 175 -14.09 6.54 2.35
CA ARG A 175 -14.86 6.09 3.51
C ARG A 175 -15.61 4.80 3.23
N LEU A 176 -15.49 3.87 4.17
CA LEU A 176 -16.25 2.63 4.25
C LEU A 176 -17.02 2.60 5.57
N GLY A 177 -18.35 2.48 5.54
CA GLY A 177 -19.15 2.48 6.75
C GLY A 177 -19.00 3.75 7.61
N GLY A 178 -18.63 4.89 6.99
CA GLY A 178 -18.41 6.16 7.69
C GLY A 178 -16.97 6.37 8.24
N ARG A 179 -16.12 5.33 8.22
CA ARG A 179 -14.71 5.41 8.64
C ARG A 179 -13.80 5.72 7.46
N THR A 180 -12.75 6.50 7.68
CA THR A 180 -11.72 6.74 6.66
C THR A 180 -10.87 5.48 6.50
N VAL A 181 -10.82 4.93 5.29
CA VAL A 181 -10.05 3.72 4.94
C VAL A 181 -8.83 4.03 4.08
N SER A 182 -8.83 5.15 3.37
CA SER A 182 -7.74 5.58 2.50
C SER A 182 -7.90 7.05 2.15
N VAL A 183 -7.00 7.59 1.34
CA VAL A 183 -7.04 8.99 0.86
C VAL A 183 -6.94 9.00 -0.66
N LEU A 184 -7.57 9.99 -1.29
CA LEU A 184 -7.37 10.37 -2.68
C LEU A 184 -6.75 11.75 -2.72
N LEU A 185 -5.71 11.90 -3.51
CA LEU A 185 -5.07 13.16 -3.84
C LEU A 185 -5.21 13.41 -5.35
N PRO A 186 -5.91 14.47 -5.77
CA PRO A 186 -5.80 14.95 -7.14
C PRO A 186 -4.32 15.20 -7.46
N ARG A 187 -3.85 14.78 -8.63
CA ARG A 187 -2.43 14.93 -8.99
C ARG A 187 -1.95 16.36 -8.74
N PRO A 188 -0.93 16.57 -7.87
CA PRO A 188 -0.37 17.90 -7.67
C PRO A 188 0.26 18.43 -8.97
N PRO A 189 0.12 19.75 -9.27
CA PRO A 189 0.69 20.34 -10.50
C PRO A 189 2.21 20.17 -10.64
N ALA A 190 2.92 20.01 -9.52
CA ALA A 190 4.37 19.77 -9.50
C ALA A 190 4.76 18.32 -9.86
N THR A 191 3.81 17.39 -9.87
CA THR A 191 4.07 15.99 -10.25
C THR A 191 4.11 15.89 -11.77
N SER A 192 5.17 15.24 -12.30
CA SER A 192 5.28 15.04 -13.75
C SER A 192 4.06 14.31 -14.32
N ALA A 193 3.53 14.80 -15.43
CA ALA A 193 2.43 14.15 -16.15
C ALA A 193 2.83 12.78 -16.76
N GLU A 194 4.13 12.49 -16.85
CA GLU A 194 4.64 11.20 -17.32
C GLU A 194 4.50 10.08 -16.26
N ILE A 195 4.33 10.46 -14.98
CA ILE A 195 4.07 9.49 -13.92
C ILE A 195 2.58 9.11 -14.00
N PRO A 196 2.19 7.86 -14.25
CA PRO A 196 0.79 7.45 -14.26
C PRO A 196 0.14 7.64 -12.89
N SER A 197 -1.17 7.52 -12.79
CA SER A 197 -1.85 7.42 -11.49
C SER A 197 -1.33 6.21 -10.72
N TYR A 198 -1.20 6.33 -9.39
CA TYR A 198 -0.62 5.27 -8.56
C TYR A 198 -1.15 5.33 -7.13
N TRP A 199 -1.11 4.18 -6.45
CA TRP A 199 -1.25 4.08 -5.01
C TRP A 199 0.12 4.28 -4.35
N ASP A 200 0.23 5.28 -3.50
CA ASP A 200 1.35 5.44 -2.59
C ASP A 200 1.06 4.74 -1.27
N VAL A 201 2.04 4.02 -0.75
CA VAL A 201 1.93 3.25 0.49
C VAL A 201 2.63 4.00 1.61
N TYR A 202 1.91 4.19 2.71
CA TYR A 202 2.37 4.94 3.87
C TYR A 202 2.73 4.01 5.03
N PHE A 203 3.87 4.27 5.67
CA PHE A 203 4.28 3.60 6.90
C PHE A 203 4.41 4.60 8.05
N THR A 204 3.87 4.24 9.21
CA THR A 204 3.97 5.05 10.43
C THR A 204 5.41 5.08 10.94
N VAL A 205 5.88 6.26 11.33
CA VAL A 205 7.15 6.45 12.02
C VAL A 205 6.98 7.43 13.18
N GLY A 206 7.92 7.42 14.12
CA GLY A 206 7.89 8.37 15.23
C GLY A 206 8.32 9.79 14.83
N ASP A 207 9.15 9.92 13.77
CA ASP A 207 9.69 11.16 13.26
C ASP A 207 10.07 10.96 11.80
N ALA A 208 9.43 11.71 10.90
CA ALA A 208 9.60 11.53 9.44
C ALA A 208 10.98 11.99 8.94
N GLU A 209 11.54 13.03 9.55
CA GLU A 209 12.86 13.55 9.18
C GLU A 209 13.96 12.54 9.58
N ARG A 210 13.92 12.07 10.81
CA ARG A 210 14.88 11.04 11.30
C ARG A 210 14.74 9.72 10.54
N ALA A 211 13.51 9.33 10.18
CA ALA A 211 13.28 8.13 9.36
C ALA A 211 13.87 8.31 7.95
N ALA A 212 13.70 9.47 7.32
CA ALA A 212 14.31 9.77 6.03
C ALA A 212 15.84 9.78 6.09
N GLU A 213 16.44 10.39 7.11
CA GLU A 213 17.89 10.33 7.33
C GLU A 213 18.41 8.90 7.54
N ALA A 214 17.68 8.08 8.32
CA ALA A 214 18.02 6.68 8.51
C ALA A 214 17.94 5.91 7.18
N ALA A 215 16.88 6.10 6.41
CA ALA A 215 16.71 5.48 5.11
C ALA A 215 17.84 5.83 4.12
N VAL A 216 18.27 7.11 4.09
CA VAL A 216 19.42 7.55 3.26
C VAL A 216 20.71 6.83 3.65
N ARG A 217 20.97 6.66 4.95
CA ARG A 217 22.15 5.88 5.41
C ARG A 217 22.10 4.41 4.98
N LEU A 218 20.89 3.89 4.74
CA LEU A 218 20.65 2.52 4.25
C LEU A 218 20.58 2.41 2.72
N GLY A 219 20.81 3.52 2.00
CA GLY A 219 20.88 3.55 0.54
C GLY A 219 19.61 4.01 -0.16
N ALA A 220 18.63 4.55 0.55
CA ALA A 220 17.43 5.14 -0.04
C ALA A 220 17.71 6.50 -0.69
N THR A 221 16.85 6.88 -1.62
CA THR A 221 16.79 8.22 -2.23
C THR A 221 15.63 9.00 -1.65
N VAL A 222 15.84 10.26 -1.29
CA VAL A 222 14.76 11.18 -0.89
C VAL A 222 14.13 11.76 -2.16
N LEU A 223 12.86 11.44 -2.39
CA LEU A 223 12.08 11.97 -3.52
C LEU A 223 11.32 13.24 -3.12
N MET A 224 10.82 13.29 -1.88
CA MET A 224 10.29 14.49 -1.25
C MET A 224 10.82 14.57 0.19
N PRO A 225 11.48 15.66 0.57
CA PRO A 225 11.98 15.82 1.94
C PRO A 225 10.84 15.93 2.94
N SER A 226 11.20 15.80 4.23
CA SER A 226 10.25 15.95 5.33
C SER A 226 9.43 17.24 5.17
N THR A 227 8.12 17.08 5.08
CA THR A 227 7.17 18.15 4.75
C THR A 227 5.96 18.05 5.67
N GLU A 228 5.57 19.16 6.27
CA GLU A 228 4.36 19.24 7.08
C GLU A 228 3.12 19.15 6.19
N ILE A 229 2.16 18.35 6.61
CA ILE A 229 0.82 18.23 6.05
C ILE A 229 -0.22 18.41 7.16
N GLU A 230 -1.52 18.44 6.83
CA GLU A 230 -2.60 18.72 7.79
C GLU A 230 -2.65 17.78 9.00
N HIS A 231 -2.19 16.54 8.87
CA HIS A 231 -2.31 15.50 9.90
C HIS A 231 -0.96 14.93 10.33
N GLY A 232 0.14 15.65 10.10
CA GLY A 232 1.47 15.21 10.49
C GLY A 232 2.58 15.68 9.56
N THR A 233 3.68 14.96 9.57
CA THR A 233 4.84 15.20 8.72
C THR A 233 5.11 13.95 7.88
N ILE A 234 5.35 14.13 6.59
CA ILE A 234 5.64 13.02 5.66
C ILE A 234 6.98 13.22 4.97
N ALA A 235 7.59 12.12 4.52
CA ALA A 235 8.68 12.13 3.54
C ALA A 235 8.48 11.01 2.53
N VAL A 236 8.71 11.29 1.23
CA VAL A 236 8.62 10.29 0.15
C VAL A 236 10.00 9.78 -0.19
N LEU A 237 10.16 8.48 -0.18
CA LEU A 237 11.44 7.80 -0.29
C LEU A 237 11.39 6.74 -1.40
N GLY A 238 12.54 6.53 -2.06
CA GLY A 238 12.78 5.36 -2.90
C GLY A 238 13.76 4.43 -2.20
N ASP A 239 13.40 3.18 -1.99
CA ASP A 239 14.30 2.19 -1.39
C ASP A 239 15.48 1.84 -2.34
N PRO A 240 16.49 1.07 -1.90
CA PRO A 240 17.64 0.72 -2.74
C PRO A 240 17.27 -0.07 -4.00
N THR A 241 16.08 -0.68 -4.07
CA THR A 241 15.58 -1.40 -5.25
C THR A 241 14.66 -0.56 -6.13
N GLY A 242 14.44 0.70 -5.76
CA GLY A 242 13.61 1.66 -6.48
C GLY A 242 12.12 1.61 -6.12
N ALA A 243 11.71 0.89 -5.08
CA ALA A 243 10.33 0.92 -4.58
C ALA A 243 10.07 2.25 -3.87
N VAL A 244 9.03 2.95 -4.30
CA VAL A 244 8.60 4.22 -3.68
C VAL A 244 7.66 3.92 -2.52
N PHE A 245 7.83 4.64 -1.42
CA PHE A 245 6.97 4.60 -0.24
C PHE A 245 7.04 5.92 0.53
N THR A 246 6.04 6.18 1.32
CA THR A 246 5.99 7.37 2.18
C THR A 246 6.06 6.97 3.65
N VAL A 247 6.87 7.68 4.43
CA VAL A 247 6.84 7.61 5.89
C VAL A 247 6.00 8.76 6.44
N VAL A 248 5.21 8.49 7.48
CA VAL A 248 4.34 9.47 8.12
C VAL A 248 4.51 9.46 9.63
N ALA A 249 4.76 10.64 10.21
CA ALA A 249 4.67 10.90 11.64
C ALA A 249 3.38 11.70 11.89
N ALA A 250 2.39 11.08 12.52
CA ALA A 250 1.11 11.74 12.83
C ALA A 250 1.32 12.86 13.86
N SER A 251 0.60 13.98 13.71
CA SER A 251 0.49 14.99 14.77
C SER A 251 -0.28 14.41 15.96
N HIS A 252 0.23 14.62 17.16
CA HIS A 252 -0.43 14.25 18.42
C HIS A 252 -1.46 15.30 18.82
#